data_b7f5d601ca4b2911aab3891b10db1e7e
#
_entry.id   b7f5d601ca4b2911aab3891b10db1e7e
#
_cell.length_a   1.000
_cell.length_b   1.000
_cell.length_c   1.000
_cell.angle_alpha   90.00
_cell.angle_beta   90.00
_cell.angle_gamma   90.00
#
_symmetry.space_group_name_H-M   'P 1'
#
loop_
_entity.id
_entity.type
_entity.pdbx_description
1 polymer ?
#
loop_
_entity_poly.entity_id
_entity_poly.type
_entity_poly.pdbx_seq_one_letter_code
_entity_poly.pdbx_strand_id
1 'polypeptide(L)'
;MRLLDKYVLKEFLAPFLFGVAAFTAIFLGADTLLKIAGFVSQYGASAISAVKVFILALPRIIVYTFPMAVLLGSLMCFSRLSGASELIVMRTSGQSFFRLALPVFLVAFLISLCAVAFNEYVVPWTNREYDYVVNTEIKKNLNPGVTDHVVIRDVQNGKIAHLLYARRYNPNTKELENITVQEFEDEKVIHVENASKAVWQDGVWRMTDGIIYDLTGEGVERMMHFESQEIPYAMSPSEIPRESKKLDEMTIRELLVTQKAYTAAHADATGVIMEVYRRFSLPMASFVFALVGAPLGVQKQRSSSSIGFGLSVVIIFVYYAIMTFLEALGKGHMLPPFWAVWLPNFIALAMGCLLIRRADR
;
A
#
# COMPACT_ATOMS: atom_id res chain seq x y z
N MET A 1 17.13 0.78 -33.55
CA MET A 1 17.59 1.92 -32.71
C MET A 1 18.76 2.59 -33.42
N ARG A 2 18.68 3.92 -33.56
CA ARG A 2 19.78 4.73 -34.13
C ARG A 2 20.92 4.85 -33.08
N LEU A 3 22.13 5.16 -33.51
CA LEU A 3 23.31 5.34 -32.63
C LEU A 3 23.00 6.36 -31.48
N LEU A 4 22.32 7.41 -31.83
CA LEU A 4 21.87 8.47 -30.91
C LEU A 4 20.92 7.94 -29.79
N ASP A 5 20.00 7.04 -30.18
CA ASP A 5 19.07 6.45 -29.19
C ASP A 5 19.82 5.64 -28.14
N LYS A 6 20.80 4.85 -28.57
CA LYS A 6 21.67 4.05 -27.67
C LYS A 6 22.51 4.95 -26.76
N TYR A 7 23.02 6.05 -27.30
CA TYR A 7 23.81 7.00 -26.54
C TYR A 7 22.98 7.64 -25.40
N VAL A 8 21.83 8.21 -25.74
CA VAL A 8 20.93 8.84 -24.75
C VAL A 8 20.49 7.81 -23.69
N LEU A 9 20.18 6.58 -24.08
CA LEU A 9 19.82 5.53 -23.14
C LEU A 9 20.96 5.14 -22.19
N LYS A 10 22.19 5.08 -22.69
CA LYS A 10 23.36 4.82 -21.84
C LYS A 10 23.56 5.92 -20.80
N GLU A 11 23.37 7.18 -21.21
CA GLU A 11 23.44 8.34 -20.32
C GLU A 11 22.30 8.38 -19.29
N PHE A 12 21.12 7.86 -19.61
CA PHE A 12 19.99 7.73 -18.70
C PHE A 12 20.18 6.57 -17.71
N LEU A 13 20.69 5.42 -18.17
CA LEU A 13 20.68 4.18 -17.39
C LEU A 13 21.57 4.25 -16.14
N ALA A 14 22.75 4.87 -16.25
CA ALA A 14 23.67 4.97 -15.13
C ALA A 14 23.10 5.79 -13.96
N PRO A 15 22.56 7.04 -14.15
CA PRO A 15 21.90 7.78 -13.09
C PRO A 15 20.60 7.13 -12.60
N PHE A 16 19.88 6.41 -13.47
CA PHE A 16 18.68 5.65 -13.07
C PHE A 16 19.05 4.54 -12.07
N LEU A 17 20.04 3.71 -12.38
CA LEU A 17 20.48 2.63 -11.48
C LEU A 17 21.05 3.19 -10.18
N PHE A 18 21.80 4.27 -10.25
CA PHE A 18 22.25 5.00 -9.05
C PHE A 18 21.06 5.48 -8.23
N GLY A 19 20.02 6.06 -8.86
CA GLY A 19 18.80 6.50 -8.22
C GLY A 19 18.06 5.35 -7.52
N VAL A 20 17.89 4.20 -8.18
CA VAL A 20 17.29 3.01 -7.56
C VAL A 20 18.07 2.60 -6.31
N ALA A 21 19.40 2.50 -6.40
CA ALA A 21 20.23 2.12 -5.26
C ALA A 21 20.16 3.15 -4.13
N ALA A 22 20.29 4.45 -4.44
CA ALA A 22 20.30 5.53 -3.46
C ALA A 22 18.93 5.65 -2.73
N PHE A 23 17.83 5.70 -3.48
CA PHE A 23 16.51 5.81 -2.84
C PHE A 23 16.14 4.53 -2.08
N THR A 24 16.50 3.35 -2.58
CA THR A 24 16.31 2.08 -1.85
C THR A 24 17.08 2.11 -0.53
N ALA A 25 18.34 2.55 -0.53
CA ALA A 25 19.15 2.66 0.69
C ALA A 25 18.53 3.66 1.70
N ILE A 26 18.00 4.80 1.22
CA ILE A 26 17.34 5.79 2.08
C ILE A 26 16.08 5.18 2.73
N PHE A 27 15.20 4.53 1.95
CA PHE A 27 13.99 3.91 2.50
C PHE A 27 14.29 2.75 3.45
N LEU A 28 15.28 1.92 3.13
CA LEU A 28 15.75 0.87 4.03
C LEU A 28 16.24 1.45 5.36
N GLY A 29 17.04 2.53 5.31
CA GLY A 29 17.57 3.19 6.50
C GLY A 29 16.47 3.85 7.35
N ALA A 30 15.53 4.51 6.72
CA ALA A 30 14.51 5.29 7.41
C ALA A 30 13.39 4.43 8.05
N ASP A 31 13.04 3.30 7.48
CA ASP A 31 11.91 2.47 7.95
C ASP A 31 12.34 1.05 8.33
N THR A 32 12.96 0.31 7.40
CA THR A 32 13.20 -1.13 7.58
C THR A 32 14.24 -1.43 8.66
N LEU A 33 15.34 -0.69 8.70
CA LEU A 33 16.38 -0.90 9.72
C LEU A 33 15.87 -0.56 11.11
N LEU A 34 15.05 0.48 11.27
CA LEU A 34 14.45 0.81 12.56
C LEU A 34 13.48 -0.27 13.03
N LYS A 35 12.68 -0.84 12.13
CA LYS A 35 11.80 -1.98 12.44
C LYS A 35 12.60 -3.21 12.85
N ILE A 36 13.67 -3.55 12.11
CA ILE A 36 14.53 -4.68 12.43
C ILE A 36 15.22 -4.48 13.79
N ALA A 37 15.72 -3.27 14.07
CA ALA A 37 16.28 -2.96 15.40
C ALA A 37 15.24 -3.16 16.52
N GLY A 38 13.98 -2.73 16.28
CA GLY A 38 12.87 -3.01 17.19
C GLY A 38 12.61 -4.52 17.37
N PHE A 39 12.64 -5.30 16.30
CA PHE A 39 12.47 -6.75 16.39
C PHE A 39 13.58 -7.44 17.18
N VAL A 40 14.81 -7.02 17.03
CA VAL A 40 15.94 -7.55 17.81
C VAL A 40 15.82 -7.14 19.27
N SER A 41 15.52 -5.87 19.56
CA SER A 41 15.50 -5.36 20.95
C SER A 41 14.27 -5.85 21.74
N GLN A 42 13.09 -5.94 21.13
CA GLN A 42 11.85 -6.29 21.82
C GLN A 42 11.56 -7.80 21.85
N TYR A 43 11.90 -8.50 20.77
CA TYR A 43 11.55 -9.92 20.59
C TYR A 43 12.76 -10.84 20.57
N GLY A 44 14.00 -10.30 20.65
CA GLY A 44 15.21 -11.13 20.59
C GLY A 44 15.38 -11.84 19.24
N ALA A 45 14.99 -11.19 18.13
CA ALA A 45 15.06 -11.77 16.80
C ALA A 45 16.48 -12.25 16.46
N SER A 46 16.58 -13.44 15.86
CA SER A 46 17.87 -13.96 15.40
C SER A 46 18.41 -13.13 14.22
N ALA A 47 19.74 -13.10 14.04
CA ALA A 47 20.37 -12.43 12.91
C ALA A 47 19.86 -12.98 11.56
N ILE A 48 19.57 -14.28 11.48
CA ILE A 48 19.06 -14.93 10.27
C ILE A 48 17.66 -14.41 9.95
N SER A 49 16.75 -14.35 10.94
CA SER A 49 15.40 -13.81 10.74
C SER A 49 15.43 -12.32 10.39
N ALA A 50 16.35 -11.55 10.97
CA ALA A 50 16.56 -10.14 10.61
C ALA A 50 16.98 -9.97 9.16
N VAL A 51 17.92 -10.78 8.66
CA VAL A 51 18.35 -10.78 7.25
C VAL A 51 17.21 -11.22 6.32
N LYS A 52 16.42 -12.23 6.68
CA LYS A 52 15.24 -12.64 5.90
C LYS A 52 14.27 -11.49 5.74
N VAL A 53 13.89 -10.82 6.84
CA VAL A 53 12.99 -9.66 6.83
C VAL A 53 13.55 -8.53 5.97
N PHE A 54 14.86 -8.25 6.05
CA PHE A 54 15.52 -7.26 5.23
C PHE A 54 15.40 -7.56 3.73
N ILE A 55 15.72 -8.80 3.32
CA ILE A 55 15.64 -9.22 1.90
C ILE A 55 14.19 -9.20 1.40
N LEU A 56 13.23 -9.66 2.21
CA LEU A 56 11.82 -9.71 1.85
C LEU A 56 11.17 -8.32 1.73
N ALA A 57 11.72 -7.31 2.41
CA ALA A 57 11.27 -5.92 2.27
C ALA A 57 11.74 -5.25 0.96
N LEU A 58 12.85 -5.72 0.36
CA LEU A 58 13.47 -5.09 -0.82
C LEU A 58 12.53 -4.95 -2.02
N PRO A 59 11.79 -5.96 -2.48
CA PRO A 59 11.00 -5.87 -3.70
C PRO A 59 9.96 -4.74 -3.64
N ARG A 60 9.26 -4.62 -2.52
CA ARG A 60 8.29 -3.55 -2.30
C ARG A 60 8.95 -2.17 -2.38
N ILE A 61 10.08 -1.97 -1.69
CA ILE A 61 10.80 -0.70 -1.66
C ILE A 61 11.31 -0.34 -3.07
N ILE A 62 11.88 -1.29 -3.80
CA ILE A 62 12.41 -1.08 -5.15
C ILE A 62 11.32 -0.57 -6.10
N VAL A 63 10.11 -1.14 -6.05
CA VAL A 63 8.98 -0.67 -6.88
C VAL A 63 8.61 0.79 -6.57
N TYR A 64 8.61 1.18 -5.29
CA TYR A 64 8.36 2.57 -4.88
C TYR A 64 9.47 3.54 -5.33
N THR A 65 10.70 3.06 -5.48
CA THR A 65 11.84 3.90 -5.90
C THR A 65 11.92 4.10 -7.41
N PHE A 66 11.26 3.27 -8.24
CA PHE A 66 11.31 3.39 -9.69
C PHE A 66 10.88 4.76 -10.22
N PRO A 67 9.74 5.35 -9.82
CA PRO A 67 9.37 6.69 -10.29
C PRO A 67 10.42 7.74 -9.93
N MET A 68 10.93 7.69 -8.69
CA MET A 68 11.95 8.63 -8.21
C MET A 68 13.27 8.50 -8.99
N ALA A 69 13.70 7.26 -9.24
CA ALA A 69 14.91 6.97 -9.99
C ALA A 69 14.79 7.37 -11.47
N VAL A 70 13.61 7.21 -12.07
CA VAL A 70 13.36 7.66 -13.45
C VAL A 70 13.40 9.18 -13.54
N LEU A 71 12.81 9.90 -12.58
CA LEU A 71 12.89 11.36 -12.53
C LEU A 71 14.36 11.81 -12.43
N LEU A 72 15.09 11.26 -11.48
CA LEU A 72 16.51 11.56 -11.29
C LEU A 72 17.31 11.24 -12.54
N GLY A 73 17.12 10.05 -13.10
CA GLY A 73 17.82 9.59 -14.31
C GLY A 73 17.58 10.49 -15.51
N SER A 74 16.31 10.88 -15.74
CA SER A 74 15.95 11.79 -16.83
C SER A 74 16.54 13.18 -16.63
N LEU A 75 16.38 13.77 -15.43
CA LEU A 75 16.95 15.06 -15.10
C LEU A 75 18.47 15.09 -15.27
N MET A 76 19.18 14.12 -14.70
CA MET A 76 20.65 14.08 -14.80
C MET A 76 21.13 13.81 -16.23
N CYS A 77 20.48 12.93 -16.97
CA CYS A 77 20.79 12.64 -18.37
C CYS A 77 20.73 13.92 -19.21
N PHE A 78 19.58 14.61 -19.22
CA PHE A 78 19.40 15.82 -20.03
C PHE A 78 20.16 17.03 -19.50
N SER A 79 20.39 17.13 -18.19
CA SER A 79 21.25 18.15 -17.60
C SER A 79 22.71 17.99 -18.06
N ARG A 80 23.22 16.75 -18.11
CA ARG A 80 24.56 16.47 -18.61
C ARG A 80 24.69 16.76 -20.10
N LEU A 81 23.76 16.26 -20.93
CA LEU A 81 23.77 16.51 -22.37
C LEU A 81 23.67 18.03 -22.71
N SER A 82 22.89 18.76 -21.93
CA SER A 82 22.76 20.20 -22.05
C SER A 82 24.02 20.94 -21.60
N GLY A 83 24.57 20.56 -20.44
CA GLY A 83 25.80 21.17 -19.88
C GLY A 83 27.04 20.97 -20.77
N ALA A 84 27.13 19.82 -21.45
CA ALA A 84 28.18 19.52 -22.43
C ALA A 84 27.91 20.17 -23.82
N SER A 85 26.81 20.92 -23.97
CA SER A 85 26.35 21.48 -25.24
C SER A 85 26.01 20.44 -26.31
N GLU A 86 26.03 19.14 -25.98
CA GLU A 86 25.73 18.04 -26.91
C GLU A 86 24.28 18.11 -27.40
N LEU A 87 23.36 18.47 -26.51
CA LEU A 87 21.94 18.62 -26.86
C LEU A 87 21.73 19.70 -27.92
N ILE A 88 22.49 20.80 -27.85
CA ILE A 88 22.43 21.88 -28.86
C ILE A 88 22.90 21.37 -30.22
N VAL A 89 24.02 20.64 -30.26
CA VAL A 89 24.55 20.06 -31.50
C VAL A 89 23.56 19.07 -32.11
N MET A 90 22.92 18.24 -31.29
CA MET A 90 21.88 17.31 -31.76
C MET A 90 20.64 18.06 -32.33
N ARG A 91 20.25 19.17 -31.74
CA ARG A 91 19.15 19.99 -32.21
C ARG A 91 19.47 20.75 -33.49
N THR A 92 20.68 21.30 -33.61
CA THR A 92 21.12 22.00 -34.83
C THR A 92 21.22 21.04 -36.03
N SER A 93 21.36 19.72 -35.81
CA SER A 93 21.25 18.71 -36.86
C SER A 93 19.80 18.38 -37.28
N GLY A 94 18.81 19.17 -36.83
CA GLY A 94 17.39 19.07 -37.22
C GLY A 94 16.57 18.09 -36.39
N GLN A 95 17.08 17.63 -35.24
CA GLN A 95 16.30 16.74 -34.35
C GLN A 95 15.48 17.57 -33.35
N SER A 96 14.17 17.27 -33.22
CA SER A 96 13.34 17.87 -32.16
C SER A 96 13.74 17.31 -30.79
N PHE A 97 13.49 18.08 -29.73
CA PHE A 97 13.73 17.63 -28.36
C PHE A 97 12.93 16.35 -28.06
N PHE A 98 11.65 16.32 -28.47
CA PHE A 98 10.80 15.14 -28.27
C PHE A 98 11.41 13.87 -28.89
N ARG A 99 12.00 13.97 -30.11
CA ARG A 99 12.64 12.83 -30.76
C ARG A 99 13.89 12.34 -30.01
N LEU A 100 14.65 13.26 -29.42
CA LEU A 100 15.83 12.93 -28.60
C LEU A 100 15.44 12.30 -27.25
N ALA A 101 14.33 12.74 -26.66
CA ALA A 101 13.84 12.21 -25.40
C ALA A 101 13.03 10.90 -25.54
N LEU A 102 12.52 10.60 -26.74
CA LEU A 102 11.67 9.44 -27.02
C LEU A 102 12.24 8.11 -26.50
N PRO A 103 13.54 7.79 -26.66
CA PRO A 103 14.10 6.53 -26.10
C PRO A 103 13.94 6.44 -24.58
N VAL A 104 14.13 7.57 -23.86
CA VAL A 104 13.96 7.61 -22.40
C VAL A 104 12.49 7.42 -22.03
N PHE A 105 11.56 8.04 -22.75
CA PHE A 105 10.13 7.86 -22.54
C PHE A 105 9.67 6.43 -22.74
N LEU A 106 10.17 5.76 -23.79
CA LEU A 106 9.86 4.35 -24.05
C LEU A 106 10.40 3.44 -22.95
N VAL A 107 11.64 3.65 -22.50
CA VAL A 107 12.20 2.87 -21.39
C VAL A 107 11.47 3.16 -20.08
N ALA A 108 11.12 4.41 -19.79
CA ALA A 108 10.34 4.75 -18.61
C ALA A 108 8.94 4.10 -18.62
N PHE A 109 8.30 4.02 -19.78
CA PHE A 109 7.04 3.29 -19.95
C PHE A 109 7.23 1.77 -19.71
N LEU A 110 8.29 1.16 -20.23
CA LEU A 110 8.62 -0.23 -19.95
C LEU A 110 8.90 -0.48 -18.48
N ILE A 111 9.63 0.44 -17.82
CA ILE A 111 9.83 0.39 -16.36
C ILE A 111 8.49 0.44 -15.62
N SER A 112 7.54 1.28 -16.05
CA SER A 112 6.18 1.34 -15.49
C SER A 112 5.46 0.00 -15.62
N LEU A 113 5.52 -0.65 -16.79
CA LEU A 113 4.89 -1.97 -17.01
C LEU A 113 5.57 -3.06 -16.15
N CYS A 114 6.89 -3.06 -16.06
CA CYS A 114 7.63 -3.97 -15.19
C CYS A 114 7.23 -3.76 -13.72
N ALA A 115 7.08 -2.51 -13.28
CA ALA A 115 6.65 -2.20 -11.91
C ALA A 115 5.23 -2.70 -11.62
N VAL A 116 4.29 -2.61 -12.56
CA VAL A 116 2.95 -3.22 -12.43
C VAL A 116 3.06 -4.73 -12.27
N ALA A 117 3.86 -5.39 -13.11
CA ALA A 117 4.07 -6.83 -13.03
C ALA A 117 4.71 -7.24 -11.68
N PHE A 118 5.69 -6.47 -11.20
CA PHE A 118 6.30 -6.68 -9.88
C PHE A 118 5.28 -6.55 -8.74
N ASN A 119 4.40 -5.52 -8.80
CA ASN A 119 3.34 -5.34 -7.83
C ASN A 119 2.29 -6.46 -7.84
N GLU A 120 2.08 -7.13 -8.96
CA GLU A 120 1.12 -8.23 -9.04
C GLU A 120 1.69 -9.57 -8.59
N TYR A 121 2.94 -9.88 -8.98
CA TYR A 121 3.50 -11.22 -8.80
C TYR A 121 4.52 -11.32 -7.67
N VAL A 122 5.40 -10.33 -7.53
CA VAL A 122 6.54 -10.40 -6.59
C VAL A 122 6.18 -9.81 -5.24
N VAL A 123 5.64 -8.60 -5.21
CA VAL A 123 5.35 -7.87 -3.96
C VAL A 123 4.36 -8.62 -3.04
N PRO A 124 3.23 -9.17 -3.53
CA PRO A 124 2.31 -9.89 -2.65
C PRO A 124 2.91 -11.16 -2.06
N TRP A 125 3.74 -11.87 -2.83
CA TRP A 125 4.44 -13.05 -2.34
C TRP A 125 5.46 -12.68 -1.26
N THR A 126 6.32 -11.68 -1.51
CA THR A 126 7.34 -11.26 -0.53
C THR A 126 6.73 -10.65 0.72
N ASN A 127 5.62 -9.93 0.62
CA ASN A 127 4.92 -9.38 1.78
C ASN A 127 4.32 -10.51 2.66
N ARG A 128 3.74 -11.56 2.05
CA ARG A 128 3.25 -12.73 2.80
C ARG A 128 4.37 -13.45 3.55
N GLU A 129 5.50 -13.70 2.87
CA GLU A 129 6.66 -14.31 3.52
C GLU A 129 7.26 -13.42 4.61
N TYR A 130 7.26 -12.10 4.39
CA TYR A 130 7.68 -11.13 5.41
C TYR A 130 6.82 -11.23 6.66
N ASP A 131 5.50 -11.19 6.52
CA ASP A 131 4.59 -11.28 7.65
C ASP A 131 4.65 -12.67 8.32
N TYR A 132 4.82 -13.74 7.55
CA TYR A 132 5.07 -15.07 8.10
C TYR A 132 6.33 -15.13 8.98
N VAL A 133 7.47 -14.62 8.49
CA VAL A 133 8.72 -14.59 9.26
C VAL A 133 8.57 -13.70 10.50
N VAL A 134 7.95 -12.53 10.37
CA VAL A 134 7.74 -11.62 11.50
C VAL A 134 6.84 -12.25 12.57
N ASN A 135 5.75 -12.87 12.19
CA ASN A 135 4.80 -13.42 13.16
C ASN A 135 5.27 -14.74 13.76
N THR A 136 5.87 -15.64 12.96
CA THR A 136 6.23 -16.99 13.38
C THR A 136 7.64 -17.06 13.99
N GLU A 137 8.66 -16.49 13.31
CA GLU A 137 10.04 -16.61 13.76
C GLU A 137 10.42 -15.54 14.80
N ILE A 138 9.93 -14.30 14.64
CA ILE A 138 10.33 -13.15 15.46
C ILE A 138 9.42 -13.00 16.66
N LYS A 139 8.12 -12.79 16.43
CA LYS A 139 7.15 -12.62 17.53
C LYS A 139 6.82 -13.95 18.23
N LYS A 140 7.24 -15.08 17.64
CA LYS A 140 6.98 -16.43 18.19
C LYS A 140 5.49 -16.67 18.46
N ASN A 141 4.62 -16.12 17.65
CA ASN A 141 3.21 -16.44 17.68
C ASN A 141 3.08 -17.91 17.22
N LEU A 142 3.02 -18.83 18.19
CA LEU A 142 2.99 -20.29 17.98
C LEU A 142 1.76 -20.78 17.23
N ASN A 143 0.78 -19.90 16.99
CA ASN A 143 -0.43 -20.19 16.25
C ASN A 143 -0.60 -19.16 15.10
N PRO A 144 0.00 -19.37 13.92
CA PRO A 144 -0.29 -18.56 12.73
C PRO A 144 -1.77 -18.76 12.37
N GLY A 145 -2.53 -17.68 12.48
CA GLY A 145 -3.98 -17.70 12.23
C GLY A 145 -4.84 -17.36 13.45
N VAL A 146 -4.26 -17.26 14.64
CA VAL A 146 -4.98 -16.67 15.79
C VAL A 146 -5.18 -15.19 15.52
N THR A 147 -6.42 -14.76 15.42
CA THR A 147 -6.80 -13.37 15.20
C THR A 147 -7.11 -12.73 16.55
N ASP A 148 -6.36 -11.70 16.94
CA ASP A 148 -6.67 -10.88 18.10
C ASP A 148 -7.67 -9.79 17.72
N HIS A 149 -8.57 -9.43 18.65
CA HIS A 149 -9.56 -8.37 18.50
C HIS A 149 -10.53 -8.58 17.31
N VAL A 150 -11.19 -9.72 17.27
CA VAL A 150 -12.22 -10.03 16.26
C VAL A 150 -13.48 -9.24 16.57
N VAL A 151 -13.95 -8.48 15.58
CA VAL A 151 -15.24 -7.77 15.64
C VAL A 151 -16.13 -8.27 14.51
N ILE A 152 -17.27 -8.80 14.85
CA ILE A 152 -18.27 -9.33 13.94
C ILE A 152 -19.55 -8.51 14.09
N ARG A 153 -20.10 -8.05 12.98
CA ARG A 153 -21.33 -7.26 12.94
C ARG A 153 -22.41 -8.02 12.17
N ASP A 154 -23.52 -8.25 12.80
CA ASP A 154 -24.74 -8.71 12.12
C ASP A 154 -25.61 -7.48 11.82
N VAL A 155 -25.85 -7.25 10.51
CA VAL A 155 -26.62 -6.10 10.05
C VAL A 155 -27.94 -6.58 9.46
N GLN A 156 -29.06 -6.25 10.09
CA GLN A 156 -30.40 -6.53 9.65
C GLN A 156 -31.10 -5.22 9.25
N ASN A 157 -31.68 -5.19 8.05
CA ASN A 157 -32.38 -4.01 7.53
C ASN A 157 -31.55 -2.68 7.54
N GLY A 158 -30.21 -2.80 7.33
CA GLY A 158 -29.32 -1.65 7.32
C GLY A 158 -28.91 -1.10 8.71
N LYS A 159 -29.39 -1.73 9.80
CA LYS A 159 -29.01 -1.41 11.18
C LYS A 159 -28.24 -2.58 11.78
N ILE A 160 -27.32 -2.27 12.71
CA ILE A 160 -26.60 -3.30 13.47
C ILE A 160 -27.61 -3.92 14.43
N ALA A 161 -27.91 -5.21 14.26
CA ALA A 161 -28.71 -6.00 15.18
C ALA A 161 -27.85 -6.61 16.29
N HIS A 162 -26.70 -7.17 15.93
CA HIS A 162 -25.79 -7.77 16.89
C HIS A 162 -24.33 -7.37 16.59
N LEU A 163 -23.55 -7.17 17.65
CA LEU A 163 -22.11 -6.96 17.59
C LEU A 163 -21.42 -8.00 18.49
N LEU A 164 -20.60 -8.85 17.90
CA LEU A 164 -19.75 -9.76 18.65
C LEU A 164 -18.32 -9.22 18.64
N TYR A 165 -17.74 -9.06 19.80
CA TYR A 165 -16.33 -8.83 20.02
C TYR A 165 -15.71 -10.06 20.68
N ALA A 166 -14.59 -10.53 20.17
CA ALA A 166 -13.76 -11.53 20.84
C ALA A 166 -12.33 -11.05 20.91
N ARG A 167 -11.71 -11.21 22.09
CA ARG A 167 -10.31 -10.83 22.26
C ARG A 167 -9.38 -11.67 21.41
N ARG A 168 -9.72 -12.97 21.23
CA ARG A 168 -8.90 -13.91 20.45
C ARG A 168 -9.77 -14.97 19.79
N TYR A 169 -9.45 -15.28 18.55
CA TYR A 169 -10.01 -16.40 17.79
C TYR A 169 -8.91 -17.37 17.38
N ASN A 170 -9.06 -18.64 17.71
CA ASN A 170 -8.17 -19.72 17.28
C ASN A 170 -8.88 -20.58 16.20
N PRO A 171 -8.46 -20.50 14.92
CA PRO A 171 -9.10 -21.25 13.84
C PRO A 171 -8.84 -22.76 13.89
N ASN A 172 -7.77 -23.20 14.57
CA ASN A 172 -7.43 -24.62 14.67
C ASN A 172 -8.35 -25.35 15.66
N THR A 173 -8.63 -24.72 16.79
CA THR A 173 -9.55 -25.25 17.82
C THR A 173 -10.99 -24.78 17.60
N LYS A 174 -11.21 -23.80 16.71
CA LYS A 174 -12.49 -23.11 16.50
C LYS A 174 -13.06 -22.53 17.79
N GLU A 175 -12.20 -21.87 18.56
CA GLU A 175 -12.51 -21.28 19.84
C GLU A 175 -12.37 -19.75 19.79
N LEU A 176 -13.33 -19.05 20.40
CA LEU A 176 -13.26 -17.63 20.72
C LEU A 176 -12.97 -17.48 22.23
N GLU A 177 -12.10 -16.53 22.60
CA GLU A 177 -11.76 -16.23 23.99
C GLU A 177 -12.17 -14.79 24.34
N ASN A 178 -12.66 -14.61 25.56
CA ASN A 178 -13.13 -13.34 26.10
C ASN A 178 -14.10 -12.62 25.14
N ILE A 179 -15.32 -13.12 25.11
CA ILE A 179 -16.34 -12.72 24.15
C ILE A 179 -17.29 -11.74 24.80
N THR A 180 -17.67 -10.73 24.06
CA THR A 180 -18.77 -9.82 24.38
C THR A 180 -19.71 -9.79 23.18
N VAL A 181 -20.95 -10.13 23.40
CA VAL A 181 -22.04 -10.02 22.43
C VAL A 181 -22.95 -8.88 22.88
N GLN A 182 -23.24 -7.97 21.97
CA GLN A 182 -24.16 -6.85 22.20
C GLN A 182 -25.32 -6.97 21.23
N GLU A 183 -26.52 -6.91 21.73
CA GLU A 183 -27.76 -6.86 20.97
C GLU A 183 -28.30 -5.43 20.95
N PHE A 184 -28.71 -4.98 19.77
CA PHE A 184 -29.20 -3.64 19.55
C PHE A 184 -30.67 -3.65 19.12
N GLU A 185 -31.49 -2.81 19.74
CA GLU A 185 -32.83 -2.46 19.30
C GLU A 185 -32.92 -0.93 19.16
N ASP A 186 -33.33 -0.46 17.97
CA ASP A 186 -33.37 0.98 17.64
C ASP A 186 -32.09 1.77 18.00
N GLU A 187 -30.93 1.18 17.61
CA GLU A 187 -29.59 1.76 17.87
C GLU A 187 -29.19 1.86 19.36
N LYS A 188 -29.98 1.28 20.26
CA LYS A 188 -29.64 1.17 21.68
C LYS A 188 -29.27 -0.27 22.01
N VAL A 189 -28.27 -0.43 22.87
CA VAL A 189 -27.90 -1.75 23.39
C VAL A 189 -28.94 -2.15 24.43
N ILE A 190 -29.57 -3.31 24.19
CA ILE A 190 -30.58 -3.87 25.10
C ILE A 190 -30.02 -5.03 25.91
N HIS A 191 -29.15 -5.85 25.33
CA HIS A 191 -28.48 -6.95 26.01
C HIS A 191 -26.98 -6.93 25.78
N VAL A 192 -26.21 -7.26 26.82
CA VAL A 192 -24.77 -7.50 26.75
C VAL A 192 -24.49 -8.84 27.39
N GLU A 193 -23.90 -9.74 26.62
CA GLU A 193 -23.50 -11.06 27.07
C GLU A 193 -21.96 -11.13 27.08
N ASN A 194 -21.38 -11.46 28.22
CA ASN A 194 -19.94 -11.68 28.34
C ASN A 194 -19.68 -13.14 28.67
N ALA A 195 -18.76 -13.78 27.96
CA ALA A 195 -18.33 -15.15 28.25
C ALA A 195 -16.83 -15.30 28.14
N SER A 196 -16.26 -16.22 28.91
CA SER A 196 -14.84 -16.52 28.88
C SER A 196 -14.42 -17.24 27.61
N LYS A 197 -15.30 -18.13 27.07
CA LYS A 197 -15.04 -18.90 25.86
C LYS A 197 -16.31 -19.16 25.07
N ALA A 198 -16.17 -19.29 23.72
CA ALA A 198 -17.15 -19.98 22.88
C ALA A 198 -16.47 -20.97 21.96
N VAL A 199 -17.11 -22.10 21.74
CA VAL A 199 -16.63 -23.18 20.88
C VAL A 199 -17.65 -23.43 19.78
N TRP A 200 -17.17 -23.63 18.57
CA TRP A 200 -18.03 -23.99 17.43
C TRP A 200 -18.35 -25.49 17.47
N GLN A 201 -19.58 -25.83 17.75
CA GLN A 201 -20.08 -27.20 17.77
C GLN A 201 -21.45 -27.28 17.10
N ASP A 202 -21.68 -28.31 16.33
CA ASP A 202 -23.00 -28.62 15.71
C ASP A 202 -23.60 -27.47 14.87
N GLY A 203 -22.75 -26.61 14.30
CA GLY A 203 -23.21 -25.50 13.46
C GLY A 203 -23.56 -24.21 14.21
N VAL A 204 -23.30 -24.15 15.52
CA VAL A 204 -23.54 -22.98 16.38
C VAL A 204 -22.33 -22.66 17.28
N TRP A 205 -22.21 -21.43 17.68
CA TRP A 205 -21.27 -21.00 18.73
C TRP A 205 -21.89 -21.23 20.10
N ARG A 206 -21.24 -22.04 20.91
CA ARG A 206 -21.65 -22.29 22.28
C ARG A 206 -20.74 -21.56 23.24
N MET A 207 -21.26 -20.53 23.89
CA MET A 207 -20.58 -19.81 24.97
C MET A 207 -20.63 -20.62 26.25
N THR A 208 -19.58 -20.52 27.05
CA THR A 208 -19.50 -21.18 28.37
C THR A 208 -19.02 -20.19 29.41
N ASP A 209 -19.57 -20.33 30.63
CA ASP A 209 -19.21 -19.52 31.78
C ASP A 209 -19.34 -18.02 31.52
N GLY A 210 -20.56 -17.53 31.44
CA GLY A 210 -20.85 -16.16 31.06
C GLY A 210 -21.92 -15.46 31.91
N ILE A 211 -22.04 -14.17 31.67
CA ILE A 211 -23.00 -13.27 32.34
C ILE A 211 -23.75 -12.48 31.29
N ILE A 212 -25.08 -12.42 31.44
CA ILE A 212 -26.00 -11.58 30.68
C ILE A 212 -26.34 -10.37 31.48
N TYR A 213 -26.28 -9.22 30.86
CA TYR A 213 -26.76 -7.93 31.40
C TYR A 213 -27.90 -7.44 30.53
N ASP A 214 -29.09 -7.34 31.12
CA ASP A 214 -30.24 -6.66 30.54
C ASP A 214 -30.14 -5.17 30.84
N LEU A 215 -30.15 -4.36 29.77
CA LEU A 215 -29.99 -2.91 29.85
C LEU A 215 -31.32 -2.21 29.54
N THR A 216 -31.78 -1.36 30.42
CA THR A 216 -32.82 -0.38 30.12
C THR A 216 -32.20 1.01 30.05
N GLY A 217 -32.93 2.00 29.55
CA GLY A 217 -32.41 3.37 29.36
C GLY A 217 -31.78 4.04 30.59
N GLU A 218 -31.92 3.45 31.77
CA GLU A 218 -31.43 3.98 33.06
C GLU A 218 -30.27 3.13 33.65
N GLY A 219 -29.86 2.02 33.00
CA GLY A 219 -28.74 1.18 33.48
C GLY A 219 -28.99 -0.32 33.39
N VAL A 220 -28.23 -1.10 34.19
CA VAL A 220 -28.37 -2.56 34.26
C VAL A 220 -29.61 -2.90 35.10
N GLU A 221 -30.64 -3.48 34.49
CA GLU A 221 -31.86 -3.90 35.16
C GLU A 221 -31.73 -5.29 35.80
N ARG A 222 -31.07 -6.21 35.05
CA ARG A 222 -30.94 -7.59 35.51
C ARG A 222 -29.55 -8.13 35.12
N MET A 223 -29.01 -9.00 35.95
CA MET A 223 -27.80 -9.74 35.72
C MET A 223 -28.07 -11.22 35.95
N MET A 224 -27.77 -12.07 34.94
CA MET A 224 -27.96 -13.51 34.99
C MET A 224 -26.66 -14.22 34.65
N HIS A 225 -26.32 -15.24 35.40
CA HIS A 225 -25.20 -16.11 35.12
C HIS A 225 -25.70 -17.34 34.35
N PHE A 226 -24.94 -17.77 33.32
CA PHE A 226 -25.20 -18.99 32.56
C PHE A 226 -23.97 -19.89 32.50
N GLU A 227 -24.18 -21.17 32.60
CA GLU A 227 -23.11 -22.17 32.40
C GLU A 227 -22.84 -22.41 30.93
N SER A 228 -23.89 -22.42 30.11
CA SER A 228 -23.79 -22.61 28.65
C SER A 228 -24.92 -21.90 27.93
N GLN A 229 -24.61 -21.18 26.85
CA GLN A 229 -25.58 -20.50 26.00
C GLN A 229 -25.14 -20.55 24.54
N GLU A 230 -26.12 -20.68 23.63
CA GLU A 230 -25.85 -20.61 22.19
C GLU A 230 -25.98 -19.18 21.69
N ILE A 231 -25.05 -18.74 20.84
CA ILE A 231 -25.15 -17.42 20.19
C ILE A 231 -26.28 -17.50 19.15
N PRO A 232 -27.31 -16.64 19.22
CA PRO A 232 -28.55 -16.78 18.46
C PRO A 232 -28.40 -16.54 16.96
N TYR A 233 -27.24 -16.11 16.49
CA TYR A 233 -26.96 -15.92 15.07
C TYR A 233 -25.75 -16.76 14.63
N ALA A 234 -25.98 -17.52 13.56
CA ALA A 234 -25.01 -18.45 13.06
C ALA A 234 -24.04 -17.74 12.09
N MET A 235 -22.88 -17.33 12.61
CA MET A 235 -21.75 -17.01 11.77
C MET A 235 -20.78 -18.18 11.79
N SER A 236 -20.53 -18.78 10.63
CA SER A 236 -19.62 -19.91 10.56
C SER A 236 -18.17 -19.49 10.82
N PRO A 237 -17.31 -20.38 11.36
CA PRO A 237 -15.89 -20.11 11.52
C PRO A 237 -15.17 -19.68 10.23
N SER A 238 -15.73 -20.01 9.06
CA SER A 238 -15.20 -19.60 7.76
C SER A 238 -15.50 -18.13 7.42
N GLU A 239 -16.48 -17.53 8.07
CA GLU A 239 -16.90 -16.13 7.91
C GLU A 239 -16.20 -15.21 8.88
N ILE A 240 -15.61 -15.76 9.96
CA ILE A 240 -14.74 -14.97 10.84
C ILE A 240 -13.54 -14.54 10.01
N PRO A 241 -13.25 -13.23 9.93
CA PRO A 241 -12.06 -12.77 9.23
C PRO A 241 -10.84 -13.47 9.84
N ARG A 242 -10.34 -14.51 9.18
CA ARG A 242 -8.95 -14.94 9.39
C ARG A 242 -8.15 -13.69 9.17
N GLU A 243 -7.14 -13.40 9.99
CA GLU A 243 -6.29 -12.22 9.88
C GLU A 243 -6.35 -11.68 8.45
N SER A 244 -7.16 -10.63 8.24
CA SER A 244 -7.54 -10.25 6.88
C SER A 244 -6.24 -9.86 6.21
N LYS A 245 -5.83 -10.59 5.17
CA LYS A 245 -4.63 -10.24 4.42
C LYS A 245 -4.61 -8.74 4.27
N LYS A 246 -3.54 -8.10 4.68
CA LYS A 246 -3.40 -6.67 4.47
C LYS A 246 -3.58 -6.37 2.99
N LEU A 247 -4.18 -5.25 2.65
CA LEU A 247 -4.45 -4.89 1.25
C LEU A 247 -3.18 -4.92 0.38
N ASP A 248 -2.02 -4.68 0.97
CA ASP A 248 -0.71 -4.71 0.31
C ASP A 248 -0.15 -6.13 0.07
N GLU A 249 -0.74 -7.17 0.70
CA GLU A 249 -0.41 -8.58 0.49
C GLU A 249 -1.32 -9.25 -0.55
N MET A 250 -2.41 -8.59 -0.93
CA MET A 250 -3.37 -9.11 -1.89
C MET A 250 -2.90 -8.88 -3.32
N THR A 251 -3.19 -9.80 -4.22
CA THR A 251 -3.11 -9.58 -5.66
C THR A 251 -4.26 -8.70 -6.14
N ILE A 252 -4.17 -8.14 -7.35
CA ILE A 252 -5.27 -7.35 -7.93
C ILE A 252 -6.56 -8.19 -8.01
N ARG A 253 -6.46 -9.49 -8.32
CA ARG A 253 -7.62 -10.39 -8.34
C ARG A 253 -8.26 -10.52 -6.96
N GLU A 254 -7.45 -10.74 -5.93
CA GLU A 254 -7.94 -10.82 -4.54
C GLU A 254 -8.57 -9.50 -4.10
N LEU A 255 -7.96 -8.35 -4.44
CA LEU A 255 -8.53 -7.02 -4.15
C LEU A 255 -9.90 -6.82 -4.82
N LEU A 256 -10.06 -7.23 -6.08
CA LEU A 256 -11.35 -7.13 -6.79
C LEU A 256 -12.42 -8.04 -6.17
N VAL A 257 -12.07 -9.24 -5.70
CA VAL A 257 -12.99 -10.11 -4.97
C VAL A 257 -13.37 -9.47 -3.63
N THR A 258 -12.41 -8.95 -2.90
CA THR A 258 -12.63 -8.24 -1.63
C THR A 258 -13.52 -7.01 -1.84
N GLN A 259 -13.28 -6.22 -2.89
CA GLN A 259 -14.12 -5.08 -3.24
C GLN A 259 -15.59 -5.50 -3.43
N LYS A 260 -15.85 -6.58 -4.19
CA LYS A 260 -17.20 -7.09 -4.41
C LYS A 260 -17.86 -7.54 -3.09
N ALA A 261 -17.11 -8.21 -2.23
CA ALA A 261 -17.60 -8.63 -0.92
C ALA A 261 -18.00 -7.45 -0.03
N TYR A 262 -17.14 -6.40 0.04
CA TYR A 262 -17.45 -5.17 0.79
C TYR A 262 -18.68 -4.45 0.22
N THR A 263 -18.80 -4.36 -1.11
CA THR A 263 -19.95 -3.74 -1.76
C THR A 263 -21.24 -4.54 -1.50
N ALA A 264 -21.17 -5.87 -1.55
CA ALA A 264 -22.33 -6.74 -1.25
C ALA A 264 -22.77 -6.65 0.22
N ALA A 265 -21.82 -6.46 1.13
CA ALA A 265 -22.06 -6.26 2.55
C ALA A 265 -22.44 -4.81 2.93
N HIS A 266 -22.63 -3.91 1.95
CA HIS A 266 -22.84 -2.46 2.17
C HIS A 266 -21.78 -1.82 3.08
N ALA A 267 -20.58 -2.40 3.13
CA ALA A 267 -19.43 -1.90 3.89
C ALA A 267 -18.60 -0.92 3.04
N ASP A 268 -17.86 -0.06 3.70
CA ASP A 268 -16.98 0.91 3.02
C ASP A 268 -15.84 0.22 2.26
N ALA A 269 -15.94 0.19 0.94
CA ALA A 269 -14.95 -0.38 0.04
C ALA A 269 -13.90 0.64 -0.44
N THR A 270 -13.97 1.91 0.01
CA THR A 270 -13.14 3.02 -0.49
C THR A 270 -11.65 2.69 -0.42
N GLY A 271 -11.18 2.16 0.72
CA GLY A 271 -9.78 1.76 0.90
C GLY A 271 -9.32 0.69 -0.08
N VAL A 272 -10.16 -0.31 -0.35
CA VAL A 272 -9.87 -1.40 -1.31
C VAL A 272 -9.81 -0.86 -2.73
N ILE A 273 -10.77 -0.02 -3.12
CA ILE A 273 -10.84 0.60 -4.46
C ILE A 273 -9.62 1.49 -4.69
N MET A 274 -9.24 2.29 -3.71
CA MET A 274 -8.03 3.13 -3.79
C MET A 274 -6.77 2.29 -3.95
N GLU A 275 -6.65 1.15 -3.25
CA GLU A 275 -5.51 0.26 -3.39
C GLU A 275 -5.41 -0.33 -4.79
N VAL A 276 -6.55 -0.75 -5.39
CA VAL A 276 -6.59 -1.22 -6.78
C VAL A 276 -6.05 -0.14 -7.73
N TYR A 277 -6.53 1.09 -7.60
CA TYR A 277 -6.05 2.19 -8.46
C TYR A 277 -4.58 2.52 -8.21
N ARG A 278 -4.11 2.47 -6.97
CA ARG A 278 -2.71 2.74 -6.59
C ARG A 278 -1.74 1.76 -7.23
N ARG A 279 -2.14 0.48 -7.39
CA ARG A 279 -1.34 -0.56 -8.08
C ARG A 279 -0.97 -0.20 -9.52
N PHE A 280 -1.75 0.63 -10.17
CA PHE A 280 -1.50 1.12 -11.53
C PHE A 280 -0.94 2.54 -11.53
N SER A 281 -1.49 3.42 -10.71
CA SER A 281 -1.14 4.84 -10.69
C SER A 281 0.32 5.06 -10.27
N LEU A 282 0.79 4.38 -9.24
CA LEU A 282 2.15 4.54 -8.71
C LEU A 282 3.23 4.10 -9.73
N PRO A 283 3.16 2.92 -10.37
CA PRO A 283 4.08 2.57 -11.45
C PRO A 283 4.03 3.54 -12.64
N MET A 284 2.83 4.03 -13.02
CA MET A 284 2.67 4.95 -14.14
C MET A 284 3.32 6.32 -13.88
N ALA A 285 3.50 6.70 -12.61
CA ALA A 285 4.28 7.87 -12.24
C ALA A 285 5.72 7.83 -12.80
N SER A 286 6.32 6.64 -13.02
CA SER A 286 7.63 6.51 -13.64
C SER A 286 7.65 7.10 -15.06
N PHE A 287 6.64 6.78 -15.87
CA PHE A 287 6.51 7.35 -17.20
C PHE A 287 6.27 8.86 -17.17
N VAL A 288 5.36 9.31 -16.32
CA VAL A 288 5.03 10.73 -16.16
C VAL A 288 6.24 11.54 -15.68
N PHE A 289 7.03 10.98 -14.77
CA PHE A 289 8.25 11.61 -14.26
C PHE A 289 9.35 11.73 -15.33
N ALA A 290 9.42 10.80 -16.28
CA ALA A 290 10.31 10.97 -17.43
C ALA A 290 9.90 12.18 -18.28
N LEU A 291 8.58 12.37 -18.53
CA LEU A 291 8.05 13.49 -19.28
C LEU A 291 8.33 14.85 -18.60
N VAL A 292 8.38 14.90 -17.29
CA VAL A 292 8.71 16.09 -16.51
C VAL A 292 10.22 16.29 -16.41
N GLY A 293 10.95 15.21 -16.09
CA GLY A 293 12.39 15.25 -15.80
C GLY A 293 13.24 15.60 -17.02
N ALA A 294 12.90 15.04 -18.19
CA ALA A 294 13.69 15.28 -19.40
C ALA A 294 13.74 16.78 -19.79
N PRO A 295 12.63 17.51 -19.94
CA PRO A 295 12.68 18.94 -20.29
C PRO A 295 13.23 19.82 -19.15
N LEU A 296 13.00 19.47 -17.88
CA LEU A 296 13.57 20.20 -16.75
C LEU A 296 15.10 20.04 -16.66
N GLY A 297 15.65 18.93 -17.18
CA GLY A 297 17.10 18.73 -17.30
C GLY A 297 17.74 19.67 -18.34
N VAL A 298 16.97 20.24 -19.28
CA VAL A 298 17.51 21.15 -20.30
C VAL A 298 17.76 22.52 -19.67
N GLN A 299 19.01 22.88 -19.46
CA GLN A 299 19.41 24.13 -18.84
C GLN A 299 20.02 25.08 -19.85
N LYS A 300 19.73 26.37 -19.68
CA LYS A 300 20.24 27.45 -20.59
C LYS A 300 21.71 27.79 -20.37
N GLN A 301 22.31 27.43 -19.26
CA GLN A 301 23.70 27.74 -18.91
C GLN A 301 24.42 26.55 -18.25
N ARG A 302 25.77 26.58 -18.23
CA ARG A 302 26.66 25.59 -17.59
C ARG A 302 26.37 25.45 -16.11
N SER A 303 25.34 24.71 -15.74
CA SER A 303 25.04 24.43 -14.34
C SER A 303 25.57 23.05 -13.96
N SER A 304 25.94 22.89 -12.69
CA SER A 304 26.49 21.62 -12.22
C SER A 304 25.41 20.53 -12.16
N SER A 305 25.81 19.29 -12.38
CA SER A 305 24.96 18.08 -12.28
C SER A 305 24.23 17.96 -10.92
N SER A 306 24.78 18.59 -9.87
CA SER A 306 24.19 18.63 -8.51
C SER A 306 22.85 19.38 -8.44
N ILE A 307 22.59 20.36 -9.32
CA ILE A 307 21.31 21.07 -9.36
C ILE A 307 20.20 20.12 -9.82
N GLY A 308 20.48 19.25 -10.79
CA GLY A 308 19.51 18.23 -11.22
C GLY A 308 19.12 17.26 -10.10
N PHE A 309 20.08 16.85 -9.28
CA PHE A 309 19.82 16.02 -8.11
C PHE A 309 18.92 16.74 -7.10
N GLY A 310 19.27 17.95 -6.68
CA GLY A 310 18.47 18.74 -5.73
C GLY A 310 17.05 19.00 -6.24
N LEU A 311 16.91 19.35 -7.51
CA LEU A 311 15.60 19.56 -8.13
C LEU A 311 14.75 18.28 -8.15
N SER A 312 15.36 17.11 -8.42
CA SER A 312 14.62 15.84 -8.37
C SER A 312 14.04 15.55 -6.99
N VAL A 313 14.83 15.80 -5.93
CA VAL A 313 14.37 15.59 -4.54
C VAL A 313 13.18 16.50 -4.21
N VAL A 314 13.23 17.77 -4.60
CA VAL A 314 12.12 18.71 -4.38
C VAL A 314 10.85 18.26 -5.12
N ILE A 315 10.97 17.88 -6.40
CA ILE A 315 9.83 17.43 -7.20
C ILE A 315 9.21 16.14 -6.61
N ILE A 316 10.05 15.19 -6.21
CA ILE A 316 9.62 13.95 -5.55
C ILE A 316 8.83 14.29 -4.28
N PHE A 317 9.40 15.13 -3.42
CA PHE A 317 8.75 15.53 -2.17
C PHE A 317 7.37 16.18 -2.42
N VAL A 318 7.30 17.15 -3.33
CA VAL A 318 6.03 17.83 -3.68
C VAL A 318 5.01 16.84 -4.23
N TYR A 319 5.42 15.95 -5.14
CA TYR A 319 4.53 14.96 -5.71
C TYR A 319 3.94 14.01 -4.66
N TYR A 320 4.78 13.45 -3.79
CA TYR A 320 4.31 12.53 -2.75
C TYR A 320 3.50 13.24 -1.66
N ALA A 321 3.80 14.51 -1.35
CA ALA A 321 2.98 15.31 -0.45
C ALA A 321 1.57 15.53 -1.01
N ILE A 322 1.47 15.90 -2.30
CA ILE A 322 0.18 16.04 -2.99
C ILE A 322 -0.56 14.70 -3.02
N MET A 323 0.13 13.61 -3.38
CA MET A 323 -0.45 12.26 -3.43
C MET A 323 -1.03 11.87 -2.05
N THR A 324 -0.25 12.00 -0.98
CA THR A 324 -0.69 11.66 0.38
C THR A 324 -1.88 12.51 0.83
N PHE A 325 -1.85 13.81 0.50
CA PHE A 325 -2.96 14.72 0.82
C PHE A 325 -4.26 14.32 0.09
N LEU A 326 -4.16 14.04 -1.21
CA LEU A 326 -5.33 13.62 -2.01
C LEU A 326 -5.86 12.25 -1.60
N GLU A 327 -4.97 11.30 -1.25
CA GLU A 327 -5.37 10.01 -0.70
C GLU A 327 -6.10 10.17 0.66
N ALA A 328 -5.66 11.09 1.51
CA ALA A 328 -6.36 11.39 2.76
C ALA A 328 -7.76 11.93 2.52
N LEU A 329 -7.94 12.84 1.53
CA LEU A 329 -9.26 13.34 1.13
C LEU A 329 -10.14 12.22 0.53
N GLY A 330 -9.55 11.28 -0.22
CA GLY A 330 -10.25 10.11 -0.74
C GLY A 330 -10.75 9.19 0.37
N LYS A 331 -9.93 8.90 1.37
CA LYS A 331 -10.31 8.12 2.55
C LYS A 331 -11.36 8.81 3.40
N GLY A 332 -11.35 10.15 3.43
CA GLY A 332 -12.37 10.97 4.09
C GLY A 332 -13.66 11.16 3.27
N HIS A 333 -13.85 10.43 2.15
CA HIS A 333 -15.00 10.53 1.24
C HIS A 333 -15.24 11.92 0.62
N MET A 334 -14.26 12.84 0.71
CA MET A 334 -14.33 14.16 0.10
C MET A 334 -14.04 14.12 -1.40
N LEU A 335 -13.31 13.11 -1.88
CA LEU A 335 -12.98 12.90 -3.28
C LEU A 335 -13.31 11.47 -3.71
N PRO A 336 -13.82 11.27 -4.95
CA PRO A 336 -13.95 9.91 -5.48
C PRO A 336 -12.59 9.19 -5.53
N PRO A 337 -12.52 7.89 -5.20
CA PRO A 337 -11.28 7.11 -5.11
C PRO A 337 -10.38 7.21 -6.34
N PHE A 338 -10.97 7.24 -7.53
CA PHE A 338 -10.24 7.40 -8.79
C PHE A 338 -9.44 8.72 -8.83
N TRP A 339 -10.10 9.85 -8.55
CA TRP A 339 -9.45 11.16 -8.57
C TRP A 339 -8.41 11.31 -7.45
N ALA A 340 -8.70 10.79 -6.28
CA ALA A 340 -7.76 10.82 -5.16
C ALA A 340 -6.40 10.18 -5.50
N VAL A 341 -6.41 9.13 -6.32
CA VAL A 341 -5.20 8.36 -6.65
C VAL A 341 -4.56 8.81 -7.97
N TRP A 342 -5.35 9.23 -8.98
CA TRP A 342 -4.83 9.55 -10.32
C TRP A 342 -4.51 11.02 -10.55
N LEU A 343 -5.12 11.94 -9.79
CA LEU A 343 -4.96 13.38 -9.98
C LEU A 343 -3.50 13.85 -9.94
N PRO A 344 -2.61 13.35 -9.04
CA PRO A 344 -1.20 13.72 -9.06
C PRO A 344 -0.52 13.40 -10.40
N ASN A 345 -0.84 12.24 -10.99
CA ASN A 345 -0.31 11.84 -12.29
C ASN A 345 -0.83 12.73 -13.43
N PHE A 346 -2.11 13.10 -13.41
CA PHE A 346 -2.66 14.00 -14.42
C PHE A 346 -2.05 15.41 -14.36
N ILE A 347 -1.84 15.93 -13.15
CA ILE A 347 -1.17 17.23 -12.96
C ILE A 347 0.26 17.17 -13.49
N ALA A 348 1.01 16.14 -13.12
CA ALA A 348 2.39 15.97 -13.56
C ALA A 348 2.49 15.71 -15.08
N LEU A 349 1.53 14.95 -15.67
CA LEU A 349 1.44 14.72 -17.10
C LEU A 349 1.20 16.03 -17.87
N ALA A 350 0.24 16.83 -17.42
CA ALA A 350 -0.05 18.13 -18.02
C ALA A 350 1.18 19.06 -17.97
N MET A 351 1.83 19.10 -16.81
CA MET A 351 3.08 19.86 -16.63
C MET A 351 4.18 19.35 -17.57
N GLY A 352 4.39 18.04 -17.65
CA GLY A 352 5.39 17.43 -18.56
C GLY A 352 5.13 17.78 -20.02
N CYS A 353 3.88 17.67 -20.50
CA CYS A 353 3.52 18.04 -21.86
C CYS A 353 3.77 19.55 -22.14
N LEU A 354 3.45 20.43 -21.21
CA LEU A 354 3.72 21.87 -21.34
C LEU A 354 5.23 22.17 -21.40
N LEU A 355 6.02 21.51 -20.56
CA LEU A 355 7.47 21.66 -20.53
C LEU A 355 8.11 21.16 -21.82
N ILE A 356 7.69 20.02 -22.36
CA ILE A 356 8.18 19.48 -23.65
C ILE A 356 7.89 20.48 -24.79
N ARG A 357 6.65 21.03 -24.85
CA ARG A 357 6.30 22.05 -25.87
C ARG A 357 7.18 23.29 -25.78
N ARG A 358 7.58 23.69 -24.54
CA ARG A 358 8.51 24.82 -24.36
C ARG A 358 9.95 24.45 -24.75
N ALA A 359 10.38 23.23 -24.50
CA ALA A 359 11.71 22.76 -24.83
C ALA A 359 11.91 22.57 -26.35
N ASP A 360 10.83 22.29 -27.10
CA ASP A 360 10.87 22.16 -28.56
C ASP A 360 10.94 23.53 -29.30
N ARG A 361 10.44 24.60 -28.69
CA ARG A 361 10.60 25.96 -29.21
C ARG A 361 12.01 26.51 -28.98
#